data_d7d4abcae95a7bcab849c2f45b6bc22c
#
_entry.id   d7d4abcae95a7bcab849c2f45b6bc22c
#
_cell.length_a   1.000
_cell.length_b   1.000
_cell.length_c   1.000
_cell.angle_alpha   90.00
_cell.angle_beta   90.00
_cell.angle_gamma   90.00
#
_symmetry.space_group_name_H-M   'P 1'
#
loop_
_entity.id
_entity.type
_entity.pdbx_description
1 polymer ?
#
loop_
_entity_poly.entity_id
_entity_poly.type
_entity_poly.pdbx_seq_one_letter_code
_entity_poly.pdbx_strand_id
1 'polypeptide(L)'
;MSDQTTLDVLTGMYAAESRYLAAGGPGRASFTTLAPYFSPDVVLYQADALPYGGIWRGHLGLERFFTAMSAVWEVFDLLDQHFLATGTTAVVHTHIHARARATGHELDFPILQTLRIEDSRIAEIRPFYWDTRAIADATTPLSTESARSS
;
A
#
# COMPACT_ATOMS: atom_id res chain seq x y z
N MET A 1 1.26 -17.99 17.72
CA MET A 1 1.49 -18.13 16.26
C MET A 1 2.97 -18.12 16.00
N SER A 2 3.46 -19.00 15.14
CA SER A 2 4.89 -19.07 14.83
C SER A 2 5.29 -17.96 13.85
N ASP A 3 6.58 -17.64 13.86
CA ASP A 3 7.14 -16.67 12.89
C ASP A 3 6.89 -17.14 11.46
N GLN A 4 7.02 -18.43 11.20
CA GLN A 4 6.80 -19.00 9.88
C GLN A 4 5.35 -18.86 9.43
N THR A 5 4.39 -19.03 10.33
CA THR A 5 2.97 -18.84 10.02
C THR A 5 2.70 -17.38 9.62
N THR A 6 3.29 -16.45 10.35
CA THR A 6 3.19 -15.02 10.04
C THR A 6 3.79 -14.71 8.66
N LEU A 7 4.97 -15.26 8.37
CA LEU A 7 5.60 -15.08 7.05
C LEU A 7 4.73 -15.67 5.94
N ASP A 8 4.11 -16.82 6.17
CA ASP A 8 3.23 -17.46 5.17
C ASP A 8 2.00 -16.60 4.87
N VAL A 9 1.43 -15.96 5.90
CA VAL A 9 0.31 -15.03 5.70
C VAL A 9 0.74 -13.87 4.80
N LEU A 10 1.91 -13.28 5.07
CA LEU A 10 2.42 -12.16 4.29
C LEU A 10 2.71 -12.54 2.85
N THR A 11 3.43 -13.63 2.63
CA THR A 11 3.77 -14.07 1.27
C THR A 11 2.52 -14.43 0.49
N GLY A 12 1.55 -15.06 1.14
CA GLY A 12 0.25 -15.37 0.53
C GLY A 12 -0.51 -14.10 0.15
N MET A 13 -0.51 -13.11 1.03
CA MET A 13 -1.19 -11.84 0.77
C MET A 13 -0.56 -11.11 -0.42
N TYR A 14 0.76 -11.00 -0.48
CA TYR A 14 1.41 -10.32 -1.60
C TYR A 14 1.20 -11.05 -2.92
N ALA A 15 1.19 -12.39 -2.90
CA ALA A 15 0.84 -13.16 -4.09
C ALA A 15 -0.59 -12.90 -4.54
N ALA A 16 -1.53 -12.82 -3.58
CA ALA A 16 -2.93 -12.50 -3.86
C ALA A 16 -3.08 -11.07 -4.40
N GLU A 17 -2.32 -10.13 -3.86
CA GLU A 17 -2.32 -8.75 -4.34
C GLU A 17 -1.86 -8.66 -5.79
N SER A 18 -0.81 -9.39 -6.15
CA SER A 18 -0.35 -9.47 -7.55
C SER A 18 -1.44 -10.01 -8.46
N ARG A 19 -2.16 -11.05 -8.04
CA ARG A 19 -3.27 -11.61 -8.82
C ARG A 19 -4.43 -10.62 -8.95
N TYR A 20 -4.74 -9.92 -7.86
CA TYR A 20 -5.79 -8.90 -7.83
C TYR A 20 -5.50 -7.78 -8.82
N LEU A 21 -4.28 -7.27 -8.80
CA LEU A 21 -3.86 -6.20 -9.70
C LEU A 21 -3.78 -6.67 -11.15
N ALA A 22 -3.30 -7.90 -11.38
CA ALA A 22 -3.24 -8.48 -12.73
C ALA A 22 -4.63 -8.71 -13.32
N ALA A 23 -5.65 -8.92 -12.46
CA ALA A 23 -7.04 -9.08 -12.89
C ALA A 23 -7.76 -7.74 -13.12
N GLY A 24 -7.05 -6.63 -13.02
CA GLY A 24 -7.58 -5.30 -13.28
C GLY A 24 -7.71 -4.41 -12.05
N GLY A 25 -7.46 -4.94 -10.85
CA GLY A 25 -7.50 -4.18 -9.61
C GLY A 25 -8.88 -3.66 -9.24
N PRO A 26 -8.92 -2.52 -8.51
CA PRO A 26 -10.19 -1.96 -8.03
C PRO A 26 -11.16 -1.67 -9.18
N GLY A 27 -12.42 -2.07 -8.98
CA GLY A 27 -13.48 -1.87 -9.95
C GLY A 27 -13.57 -2.94 -11.04
N ARG A 28 -12.55 -3.80 -11.16
CA ARG A 28 -12.53 -4.89 -12.15
C ARG A 28 -12.31 -6.26 -11.50
N ALA A 29 -11.32 -6.36 -10.61
CA ALA A 29 -11.05 -7.58 -9.87
C ALA A 29 -11.92 -7.65 -8.62
N SER A 30 -12.28 -8.86 -8.20
CA SER A 30 -13.02 -9.04 -6.96
C SER A 30 -12.10 -8.96 -5.75
N PHE A 31 -12.50 -8.21 -4.74
CA PHE A 31 -11.78 -8.13 -3.47
C PHE A 31 -11.73 -9.48 -2.74
N THR A 32 -12.56 -10.44 -3.12
CA THR A 32 -12.52 -11.79 -2.54
C THR A 32 -11.17 -12.47 -2.72
N THR A 33 -10.38 -12.04 -3.69
CA THR A 33 -9.00 -12.51 -3.86
C THR A 33 -8.13 -12.15 -2.66
N LEU A 34 -8.34 -10.98 -2.08
CA LEU A 34 -7.57 -10.45 -0.95
C LEU A 34 -8.21 -10.71 0.42
N ALA A 35 -9.52 -10.76 0.47
CA ALA A 35 -10.28 -10.84 1.72
C ALA A 35 -9.80 -11.91 2.69
N PRO A 36 -9.41 -13.13 2.26
CA PRO A 36 -8.98 -14.17 3.20
C PRO A 36 -7.74 -13.82 4.02
N TYR A 37 -6.92 -12.89 3.54
CA TYR A 37 -5.66 -12.51 4.19
C TYR A 37 -5.81 -11.38 5.20
N PHE A 38 -6.97 -10.74 5.24
CA PHE A 38 -7.23 -9.59 6.10
C PHE A 38 -8.35 -9.87 7.09
N SER A 39 -8.14 -9.45 8.34
CA SER A 39 -9.21 -9.46 9.33
C SER A 39 -10.38 -8.61 8.82
N PRO A 40 -11.64 -8.99 9.12
CA PRO A 40 -12.78 -8.12 8.82
C PRO A 40 -12.65 -6.74 9.46
N ASP A 41 -11.90 -6.64 10.57
CA ASP A 41 -11.68 -5.40 11.32
C ASP A 41 -10.30 -4.79 11.05
N VAL A 42 -9.67 -5.14 9.94
CA VAL A 42 -8.34 -4.63 9.58
C VAL A 42 -8.33 -3.10 9.56
N VAL A 43 -7.21 -2.53 10.01
CA VAL A 43 -6.99 -1.08 9.98
C VAL A 43 -5.67 -0.79 9.30
N LEU A 44 -5.71 0.08 8.30
CA LEU A 44 -4.54 0.58 7.60
C LEU A 44 -4.35 2.05 7.97
N TYR A 45 -3.18 2.38 8.51
CA TYR A 45 -2.83 3.75 8.88
C TYR A 45 -1.86 4.31 7.85
N GLN A 46 -2.28 5.33 7.12
CA GLN A 46 -1.40 6.02 6.18
C GLN A 46 -1.08 7.41 6.70
N ALA A 47 0.16 7.85 6.49
CA ALA A 47 0.60 9.17 6.94
C ALA A 47 -0.25 10.28 6.30
N ASP A 48 -0.63 11.27 7.09
CA ASP A 48 -1.53 12.35 6.63
C ASP A 48 -0.96 13.14 5.45
N ALA A 49 0.35 13.22 5.34
CA ALA A 49 1.01 13.94 4.25
C ALA A 49 0.90 13.24 2.88
N LEU A 50 0.50 11.97 2.86
CA LEU A 50 0.32 11.24 1.60
C LEU A 50 -0.98 11.64 0.93
N PRO A 51 -1.06 11.56 -0.43
CA PRO A 51 -2.32 11.83 -1.16
C PRO A 51 -3.47 10.92 -0.73
N TYR A 52 -3.15 9.74 -0.22
CA TYR A 52 -4.11 8.77 0.31
C TYR A 52 -3.93 8.58 1.81
N GLY A 53 -3.55 9.65 2.51
CA GLY A 53 -3.36 9.64 3.96
C GLY A 53 -4.66 9.43 4.72
N GLY A 54 -4.52 8.98 5.96
CA GLY A 54 -5.65 8.75 6.85
C GLY A 54 -5.78 7.31 7.31
N ILE A 55 -6.92 6.98 7.85
CA ILE A 55 -7.20 5.66 8.42
C ILE A 55 -8.24 4.96 7.56
N TRP A 56 -7.89 3.77 7.07
CA TRP A 56 -8.76 2.95 6.22
C TRP A 56 -9.16 1.71 7.00
N ARG A 57 -10.46 1.47 7.17
CA ARG A 57 -10.98 0.44 8.06
C ARG A 57 -11.77 -0.62 7.32
N GLY A 58 -11.52 -1.89 7.69
CA GLY A 58 -12.24 -3.04 7.19
C GLY A 58 -11.95 -3.36 5.74
N HIS A 59 -12.60 -4.38 5.22
CA HIS A 59 -12.41 -4.79 3.82
C HIS A 59 -12.84 -3.69 2.85
N LEU A 60 -13.96 -3.03 3.14
CA LEU A 60 -14.44 -1.92 2.31
C LEU A 60 -13.45 -0.76 2.31
N GLY A 61 -12.87 -0.45 3.48
CA GLY A 61 -11.83 0.58 3.59
C GLY A 61 -10.61 0.25 2.77
N LEU A 62 -10.16 -1.01 2.80
CA LEU A 62 -9.02 -1.44 1.98
C LEU A 62 -9.32 -1.34 0.49
N GLU A 63 -10.50 -1.74 0.08
CA GLU A 63 -10.91 -1.66 -1.32
C GLU A 63 -10.91 -0.20 -1.81
N ARG A 64 -11.43 0.69 -0.98
CA ARG A 64 -11.38 2.14 -1.25
C ARG A 64 -9.96 2.68 -1.28
N PHE A 65 -9.09 2.15 -0.42
CA PHE A 65 -7.69 2.52 -0.41
C PHE A 65 -7.01 2.12 -1.72
N PHE A 66 -7.24 0.91 -2.22
CA PHE A 66 -6.68 0.48 -3.50
C PHE A 66 -7.16 1.37 -4.65
N THR A 67 -8.42 1.80 -4.60
CA THR A 67 -8.96 2.75 -5.57
C THR A 67 -8.21 4.07 -5.51
N ALA A 68 -7.96 4.60 -4.30
CA ALA A 68 -7.22 5.83 -4.11
C ALA A 68 -5.78 5.72 -4.60
N MET A 69 -5.11 4.61 -4.30
CA MET A 69 -3.75 4.33 -4.77
C MET A 69 -3.69 4.31 -6.30
N SER A 70 -4.65 3.64 -6.93
CA SER A 70 -4.71 3.53 -8.39
C SER A 70 -4.95 4.87 -9.06
N ALA A 71 -5.64 5.79 -8.39
CA ALA A 71 -5.88 7.13 -8.90
C ALA A 71 -4.60 7.98 -8.83
N VAL A 72 -3.74 7.74 -7.85
CA VAL A 72 -2.50 8.50 -7.65
C VAL A 72 -1.37 7.97 -8.53
N TRP A 73 -1.20 6.65 -8.55
CA TRP A 73 -0.05 6.02 -9.22
C TRP A 73 -0.47 5.32 -10.50
N GLU A 74 0.22 5.64 -11.57
CA GLU A 74 0.14 4.90 -12.83
C GLU A 74 0.96 3.64 -12.77
N VAL A 75 2.12 3.71 -12.10
CA VAL A 75 3.02 2.59 -11.85
C VAL A 75 3.34 2.57 -10.36
N PHE A 76 3.31 1.40 -9.77
CA PHE A 76 3.70 1.21 -8.37
C PHE A 76 4.24 -0.22 -8.24
N ASP A 77 5.53 -0.36 -8.55
CA ASP A 77 6.18 -1.67 -8.59
C ASP A 77 6.93 -1.95 -7.30
N LEU A 78 6.67 -3.11 -6.72
CA LEU A 78 7.40 -3.61 -5.56
C LEU A 78 8.58 -4.43 -6.09
N LEU A 79 9.79 -3.84 -6.00
CA LEU A 79 10.99 -4.44 -6.61
C LEU A 79 11.65 -5.48 -5.71
N ASP A 80 11.98 -5.08 -4.49
CA ASP A 80 12.63 -5.94 -3.51
C ASP A 80 11.87 -5.89 -2.21
N GLN A 81 11.64 -7.06 -1.61
CA GLN A 81 10.97 -7.13 -0.32
C GLN A 81 11.78 -7.98 0.64
N HIS A 82 11.95 -7.49 1.86
CA HIS A 82 12.58 -8.19 2.97
C HIS A 82 11.60 -8.32 4.11
N PHE A 83 11.38 -9.53 4.57
CA PHE A 83 10.39 -9.85 5.60
C PHE A 83 11.07 -10.25 6.89
N LEU A 84 10.62 -9.67 7.99
CA LEU A 84 11.03 -10.08 9.33
C LEU A 84 9.77 -10.33 10.14
N ALA A 85 9.74 -11.41 10.90
CA ALA A 85 8.59 -11.72 11.74
C ALA A 85 9.05 -12.17 13.11
N THR A 86 8.32 -11.73 14.14
CA THR A 86 8.48 -12.19 15.51
C THR A 86 7.08 -12.40 16.08
N GLY A 87 6.70 -13.68 16.26
CA GLY A 87 5.35 -14.02 16.68
C GLY A 87 4.30 -13.49 15.70
N THR A 88 3.44 -12.62 16.18
CA THR A 88 2.34 -12.05 15.38
C THR A 88 2.66 -10.67 14.82
N THR A 89 3.89 -10.19 15.02
CA THR A 89 4.33 -8.90 14.49
C THR A 89 5.30 -9.12 13.33
N ALA A 90 5.13 -8.34 12.29
CA ALA A 90 6.02 -8.42 11.14
C ALA A 90 6.45 -7.04 10.70
N VAL A 91 7.60 -7.01 10.03
CA VAL A 91 8.14 -5.82 9.36
C VAL A 91 8.44 -6.21 7.93
N VAL A 92 8.03 -5.39 7.00
CA VAL A 92 8.32 -5.59 5.58
C VAL A 92 9.01 -4.33 5.05
N HIS A 93 10.23 -4.50 4.57
CA HIS A 93 10.97 -3.44 3.91
C HIS A 93 10.85 -3.65 2.41
N THR A 94 10.29 -2.68 1.70
CA THR A 94 10.04 -2.79 0.26
C THR A 94 10.70 -1.64 -0.47
N HIS A 95 11.38 -1.93 -1.57
CA HIS A 95 11.85 -0.91 -2.49
C HIS A 95 10.80 -0.74 -3.59
N ILE A 96 10.37 0.51 -3.81
CA ILE A 96 9.30 0.84 -4.75
C ILE A 96 9.86 1.66 -5.91
N HIS A 97 9.39 1.33 -7.12
CA HIS A 97 9.50 2.22 -8.28
C HIS A 97 8.09 2.65 -8.63
N ALA A 98 7.86 3.94 -8.73
CA ALA A 98 6.52 4.48 -8.95
C ALA A 98 6.53 5.62 -9.96
N ARG A 99 5.38 5.80 -10.63
CA ARG A 99 5.14 6.95 -11.50
C ARG A 99 3.81 7.57 -11.10
N ALA A 100 3.83 8.87 -10.83
CA ALA A 100 2.63 9.62 -10.49
C ALA A 100 1.77 9.88 -11.73
N ARG A 101 0.49 9.55 -11.65
CA ARG A 101 -0.42 9.70 -12.78
C ARG A 101 -0.61 11.15 -13.19
N ALA A 102 -0.74 12.05 -12.21
CA ALA A 102 -1.05 13.45 -12.46
C ALA A 102 0.12 14.24 -13.05
N THR A 103 1.36 13.87 -12.74
CA THR A 103 2.55 14.65 -13.13
C THR A 103 3.50 13.90 -14.06
N GLY A 104 3.41 12.58 -14.09
CA GLY A 104 4.36 11.74 -14.81
C GLY A 104 5.71 11.59 -14.12
N HIS A 105 5.88 12.15 -12.91
CA HIS A 105 7.14 12.03 -12.17
C HIS A 105 7.38 10.60 -11.74
N GLU A 106 8.60 10.13 -11.94
CA GLU A 106 9.03 8.80 -11.49
C GLU A 106 9.88 8.94 -10.23
N LEU A 107 9.65 8.01 -9.31
CA LEU A 107 10.33 8.00 -8.02
C LEU A 107 10.77 6.58 -7.68
N ASP A 108 11.89 6.49 -6.96
CA ASP A 108 12.33 5.26 -6.32
C ASP A 108 12.46 5.55 -4.83
N PHE A 109 11.82 4.75 -4.00
CA PHE A 109 11.84 5.00 -2.56
C PHE A 109 11.56 3.72 -1.77
N PRO A 110 12.08 3.62 -0.54
CA PRO A 110 11.74 2.51 0.34
C PRO A 110 10.50 2.83 1.18
N ILE A 111 9.77 1.77 1.50
CA ILE A 111 8.69 1.79 2.48
C ILE A 111 8.99 0.72 3.51
N LEU A 112 8.90 1.06 4.78
CA LEU A 112 8.93 0.11 5.86
C LEU A 112 7.52 -0.03 6.42
N GLN A 113 6.98 -1.25 6.43
CA GLN A 113 5.65 -1.48 6.98
C GLN A 113 5.75 -2.32 8.24
N THR A 114 4.97 -1.96 9.26
CA THR A 114 4.73 -2.85 10.39
C THR A 114 3.34 -3.45 10.25
N LEU A 115 3.22 -4.73 10.55
CA LEU A 115 1.98 -5.46 10.45
C LEU A 115 1.73 -6.28 11.72
N ARG A 116 0.47 -6.37 12.10
CA ARG A 116 0.05 -7.22 13.21
C ARG A 116 -0.92 -8.27 12.67
N ILE A 117 -0.64 -9.51 13.02
CA ILE A 117 -1.43 -10.67 12.59
C ILE A 117 -2.29 -11.17 13.75
N GLU A 118 -3.55 -11.44 13.48
CA GLU A 118 -4.49 -12.05 14.42
C GLU A 118 -5.26 -13.14 13.69
N ASP A 119 -5.37 -14.32 14.31
CA ASP A 119 -6.10 -15.44 13.72
C ASP A 119 -5.69 -15.74 12.28
N SER A 120 -4.39 -15.71 12.02
CA SER A 120 -3.79 -15.94 10.71
C SER A 120 -4.24 -14.94 9.64
N ARG A 121 -4.64 -13.73 10.03
CA ARG A 121 -5.04 -12.65 9.14
C ARG A 121 -4.37 -11.35 9.56
N ILE A 122 -4.16 -10.48 8.59
CA ILE A 122 -3.58 -9.16 8.84
C ILE A 122 -4.64 -8.29 9.50
N ALA A 123 -4.36 -7.82 10.72
CA ALA A 123 -5.28 -7.00 11.51
C ALA A 123 -4.91 -5.51 11.50
N GLU A 124 -3.62 -5.20 11.34
CA GLU A 124 -3.16 -3.81 11.32
C GLU A 124 -1.99 -3.68 10.37
N ILE A 125 -1.99 -2.60 9.62
CA ILE A 125 -0.90 -2.26 8.70
C ILE A 125 -0.55 -0.80 8.92
N ARG A 126 0.76 -0.53 9.08
CA ARG A 126 1.24 0.83 9.29
C ARG A 126 2.49 1.04 8.44
N PRO A 127 2.33 1.59 7.23
CA PRO A 127 3.47 1.90 6.37
C PRO A 127 4.18 3.18 6.82
N PHE A 128 5.50 3.16 6.72
CA PHE A 128 6.36 4.31 6.96
C PHE A 128 7.12 4.59 5.67
N TYR A 129 6.71 5.61 4.94
CA TYR A 129 7.40 6.05 3.74
C TYR A 129 8.66 6.81 4.14
N TRP A 130 9.73 6.59 3.42
CA TRP A 130 11.00 7.27 3.71
C TRP A 130 10.86 8.80 3.65
N ASP A 131 10.17 9.30 2.63
CA ASP A 131 10.03 10.75 2.42
C ASP A 131 8.63 11.08 1.88
N THR A 132 7.73 11.41 2.81
CA THR A 132 6.34 11.75 2.45
C THR A 132 6.26 13.07 1.67
N ARG A 133 7.20 13.98 1.90
CA ARG A 133 7.23 15.25 1.17
C ARG A 133 7.55 15.04 -0.29
N ALA A 134 8.52 14.19 -0.60
CA ALA A 134 8.86 13.86 -1.97
C ALA A 134 7.67 13.24 -2.70
N ILE A 135 6.91 12.38 -2.00
CA ILE A 135 5.68 11.78 -2.55
C ILE A 135 4.64 12.87 -2.83
N ALA A 136 4.39 13.75 -1.87
CA ALA A 136 3.40 14.82 -2.02
C ALA A 136 3.78 15.73 -3.18
N ASP A 137 5.04 16.12 -3.28
CA ASP A 137 5.52 16.98 -4.36
C ASP A 137 5.38 16.32 -5.73
N ALA A 138 5.74 15.05 -5.83
CA ALA A 138 5.69 14.31 -7.09
C ALA A 138 4.27 14.04 -7.57
N THR A 139 3.31 13.95 -6.66
CA THR A 139 1.92 13.61 -6.98
C THR A 139 1.01 14.84 -7.10
N THR A 140 1.51 16.02 -6.75
CA THR A 140 0.74 17.26 -6.84
C THR A 140 1.11 17.99 -8.13
N PRO A 141 0.17 18.22 -9.05
CA PRO A 141 0.46 18.97 -10.27
C PRO A 141 0.90 20.39 -9.92
N LEU A 142 1.77 20.96 -10.77
CA LEU A 142 2.10 22.37 -10.67
C LEU A 142 0.81 23.18 -10.76
N SER A 143 0.71 24.19 -9.90
CA SER A 143 -0.49 25.03 -9.88
C SER A 143 -0.65 25.73 -11.22
N THR A 144 -1.86 25.73 -11.77
CA THR A 144 -2.16 26.44 -13.00
C THR A 144 -1.99 27.95 -12.83
N GLU A 145 -2.08 28.43 -11.60
CA GLU A 145 -1.81 29.83 -11.27
C GLU A 145 -0.35 30.18 -11.47
N SER A 146 0.56 29.32 -11.01
CA SER A 146 2.00 29.51 -11.25
C SER A 146 2.30 29.53 -12.74
N ALA A 147 1.69 28.64 -13.50
CA ALA A 147 1.89 28.57 -14.94
C ALA A 147 1.36 29.81 -15.64
N ARG A 148 0.26 30.38 -15.17
CA ARG A 148 -0.36 31.57 -15.80
C ARG A 148 0.29 32.87 -15.40
N SER A 149 0.89 32.93 -14.22
CA SER A 149 1.56 34.14 -13.75
C SER A 149 2.94 34.34 -14.34
N SER A 150 3.43 33.37 -15.05
CA SER A 150 4.74 33.40 -15.69
C SER A 150 4.71 34.00 -17.13
#